data_4af73def7cf4ba7f383c247e854d68ef
#
_entry.id   4af73def7cf4ba7f383c247e854d68ef
#
_cell.length_a   1.000
_cell.length_b   1.000
_cell.length_c   1.000
_cell.angle_alpha   90.00
_cell.angle_beta   90.00
_cell.angle_gamma   90.00
#
_symmetry.space_group_name_H-M   'P 1'
#
loop_
_entity.id
_entity.type
_entity.pdbx_description
1 polymer ?
#
loop_
_entity_poly.entity_id
_entity_poly.type
_entity_poly.pdbx_seq_one_letter_code
_entity_poly.pdbx_strand_id
1 'polypeptide(L)'
;MPGVPELSPTEFVARWPNYAGGGDVALLDVREHDELAIAAVQSALHIPMREVPARLAELDPAKPLVVMCHSGGRSRRVAEFLKGNGFPNVFNLMGGIDAWSAQIDSRIPRY
;
A
#
# COMPACT_ATOMS: atom_id res chain seq x y z
N MET A 1 4.70 -21.89 -3.18
CA MET A 1 5.23 -20.74 -2.49
C MET A 1 4.12 -19.76 -2.14
N PRO A 2 3.86 -19.55 -0.90
CA PRO A 2 2.81 -18.62 -0.54
C PRO A 2 3.25 -17.19 -0.87
N GLY A 3 2.41 -16.47 -1.58
CA GLY A 3 2.57 -15.04 -1.74
C GLY A 3 2.19 -14.32 -0.47
N VAL A 4 2.13 -13.00 -0.55
CA VAL A 4 1.60 -12.20 0.53
C VAL A 4 0.07 -12.21 0.48
N PRO A 5 -0.62 -12.07 1.61
CA PRO A 5 -2.07 -11.94 1.61
C PRO A 5 -2.50 -10.65 0.90
N GLU A 6 -3.67 -10.72 0.27
CA GLU A 6 -4.23 -9.59 -0.45
C GLU A 6 -5.50 -9.11 0.24
N LEU A 7 -5.71 -7.80 0.25
CA LEU A 7 -6.90 -7.16 0.78
C LEU A 7 -7.46 -6.22 -0.27
N SER A 8 -8.78 -6.27 -0.48
CA SER A 8 -9.43 -5.23 -1.27
C SER A 8 -9.46 -3.92 -0.46
N PRO A 9 -9.65 -2.75 -1.11
CA PRO A 9 -9.84 -1.51 -0.37
C PRO A 9 -10.99 -1.58 0.65
N THR A 10 -12.09 -2.24 0.29
CA THR A 10 -13.23 -2.42 1.20
C THR A 10 -12.83 -3.22 2.43
N GLU A 11 -12.08 -4.33 2.25
CA GLU A 11 -11.59 -5.14 3.36
C GLU A 11 -10.60 -4.36 4.22
N PHE A 12 -9.73 -3.57 3.60
CA PHE A 12 -8.75 -2.76 4.31
C PHE A 12 -9.44 -1.75 5.24
N VAL A 13 -10.41 -1.01 4.73
CA VAL A 13 -11.13 0.00 5.52
C VAL A 13 -11.96 -0.66 6.62
N ALA A 14 -12.56 -1.82 6.35
CA ALA A 14 -13.32 -2.56 7.36
C ALA A 14 -12.42 -3.03 8.50
N ARG A 15 -11.21 -3.47 8.18
CA ARG A 15 -10.26 -3.98 9.18
C ARG A 15 -9.60 -2.86 9.97
N TRP A 16 -9.30 -1.74 9.33
CA TRP A 16 -8.65 -0.59 9.98
C TRP A 16 -9.42 0.70 9.68
N PRO A 17 -10.59 0.90 10.32
CA PRO A 17 -11.43 2.07 10.03
C PRO A 17 -10.73 3.40 10.37
N ASN A 18 -9.71 3.38 11.23
CA ASN A 18 -8.95 4.56 11.60
C ASN A 18 -7.60 4.64 10.89
N TYR A 19 -7.48 4.03 9.70
CA TYR A 19 -6.22 3.95 8.97
C TYR A 19 -5.58 5.33 8.72
N ALA A 20 -6.40 6.35 8.49
CA ALA A 20 -5.90 7.70 8.18
C ALA A 20 -5.19 8.35 9.39
N GLY A 21 -5.43 7.85 10.59
CA GLY A 21 -4.74 8.31 11.79
C GLY A 21 -3.33 7.75 11.96
N GLY A 22 -2.97 6.73 11.17
CA GLY A 22 -1.61 6.20 11.11
C GLY A 22 -1.17 5.37 12.31
N GLY A 23 -2.07 5.07 13.26
CA GLY A 23 -1.72 4.34 14.48
C GLY A 23 -1.68 2.83 14.31
N ASP A 24 -2.69 2.27 13.68
CA ASP A 24 -2.93 0.82 13.67
C ASP A 24 -2.34 0.11 12.47
N VAL A 25 -2.15 0.81 11.36
CA VAL A 25 -1.68 0.25 10.11
C VAL A 25 -0.96 1.34 9.30
N ALA A 26 0.01 0.95 8.51
CA ALA A 26 0.65 1.84 7.54
C ALA A 26 0.21 1.45 6.14
N LEU A 27 -0.13 2.44 5.32
CA LEU A 27 -0.41 2.27 3.90
C LEU A 27 0.78 2.83 3.12
N LEU A 28 1.45 1.98 2.35
CA LEU A 28 2.65 2.34 1.59
C LEU A 28 2.33 2.40 0.10
N ASP A 29 2.48 3.58 -0.49
CA ASP A 29 2.31 3.81 -1.91
C ASP A 29 3.68 3.73 -2.59
N VAL A 30 3.84 2.80 -3.53
CA VAL A 30 5.13 2.55 -4.19
C VAL A 30 5.15 3.02 -5.64
N ARG A 31 4.17 3.87 -6.01
CA ARG A 31 4.11 4.45 -7.36
C ARG A 31 5.16 5.54 -7.54
N GLU A 32 5.30 6.03 -8.77
CA GLU A 32 6.22 7.12 -9.07
C GLU A 32 5.63 8.47 -8.69
N HIS A 33 6.49 9.49 -8.57
CA HIS A 33 6.06 10.83 -8.18
C HIS A 33 5.03 11.44 -9.12
N ASP A 34 5.16 11.22 -10.43
CA ASP A 34 4.23 11.75 -11.41
C ASP A 34 2.83 11.11 -11.30
N GLU A 35 2.77 9.87 -10.85
CA GLU A 35 1.48 9.21 -10.59
C GLU A 35 0.76 9.85 -9.40
N LEU A 36 1.49 10.21 -8.36
CA LEU A 36 0.89 10.89 -7.19
C LEU A 36 0.31 12.24 -7.56
N ALA A 37 0.89 12.92 -8.55
CA ALA A 37 0.36 14.19 -9.03
C ALA A 37 -1.00 14.03 -9.70
N ILE A 38 -1.30 12.85 -10.22
CA ILE A 38 -2.60 12.55 -10.85
C ILE A 38 -3.63 12.16 -9.80
N ALA A 39 -3.26 11.27 -8.88
CA ALA A 39 -4.18 10.72 -7.89
C ALA A 39 -3.36 10.22 -6.69
N ALA A 40 -3.87 10.43 -5.47
CA ALA A 40 -3.19 9.98 -4.27
C ALA A 40 -4.17 9.74 -3.13
N VAL A 41 -3.81 8.81 -2.23
CA VAL A 41 -4.47 8.65 -0.94
C VAL A 41 -3.62 9.43 0.08
N GLN A 42 -4.17 10.49 0.65
CA GLN A 42 -3.41 11.44 1.46
C GLN A 42 -2.70 10.83 2.66
N SER A 43 -3.29 9.81 3.27
CA SER A 43 -2.72 9.17 4.45
C SER A 43 -1.59 8.20 4.13
N ALA A 44 -1.33 7.90 2.87
CA ALA A 44 -0.31 6.94 2.47
C ALA A 44 1.10 7.53 2.59
N LEU A 45 2.03 6.71 3.08
CA LEU A 45 3.45 6.99 3.01
C LEU A 45 3.93 6.68 1.60
N HIS A 46 4.69 7.57 0.98
CA HIS A 46 5.17 7.38 -0.38
C HIS A 46 6.66 7.03 -0.42
N ILE A 47 6.97 5.86 -0.94
CA ILE A 47 8.33 5.43 -1.27
C ILE A 47 8.27 4.74 -2.63
N PRO A 48 8.81 5.33 -3.70
CA PRO A 48 8.82 4.68 -5.02
C PRO A 48 9.43 3.29 -4.94
N MET A 49 8.90 2.35 -5.71
CA MET A 49 9.25 0.93 -5.64
C MET A 49 10.76 0.69 -5.61
N ARG A 50 11.52 1.35 -6.51
CA ARG A 50 12.97 1.16 -6.62
C ARG A 50 13.75 1.67 -5.41
N GLU A 51 13.16 2.55 -4.60
CA GLU A 51 13.82 3.13 -3.44
C GLU A 51 13.56 2.35 -2.15
N VAL A 52 12.60 1.42 -2.17
CA VAL A 52 12.21 0.68 -0.97
C VAL A 52 13.38 -0.06 -0.32
N PRO A 53 14.25 -0.77 -1.07
CA PRO A 53 15.37 -1.49 -0.45
C PRO A 53 16.30 -0.57 0.35
N ALA A 54 16.53 0.65 -0.11
CA ALA A 54 17.42 1.60 0.56
C ALA A 54 16.74 2.33 1.73
N ARG A 55 15.42 2.23 1.86
CA ARG A 55 14.63 3.03 2.80
C ARG A 55 13.83 2.18 3.79
N LEU A 56 14.24 0.93 4.01
CA LEU A 56 13.54 0.02 4.93
C LEU A 56 13.44 0.58 6.35
N ALA A 57 14.41 1.37 6.78
CA ALA A 57 14.42 1.97 8.12
C ALA A 57 13.27 2.95 8.37
N GLU A 58 12.61 3.42 7.30
CA GLU A 58 11.45 4.31 7.42
C GLU A 58 10.15 3.54 7.71
N LEU A 59 10.20 2.21 7.67
CA LEU A 59 9.05 1.34 7.88
C LEU A 59 9.16 0.62 9.21
N ASP A 60 8.03 0.41 9.88
CA ASP A 60 7.98 -0.27 11.17
C ASP A 60 7.57 -1.74 10.96
N PRO A 61 8.49 -2.71 11.15
CA PRO A 61 8.16 -4.12 10.94
C PRO A 61 7.21 -4.70 11.98
N ALA A 62 6.99 -4.02 13.11
CA ALA A 62 6.04 -4.45 14.13
C ALA A 62 4.59 -4.07 13.79
N LYS A 63 4.38 -3.21 12.80
CA LYS A 63 3.08 -2.67 12.45
C LYS A 63 2.57 -3.35 11.18
N PRO A 64 1.27 -3.66 11.08
CA PRO A 64 0.71 -4.11 9.81
C PRO A 64 0.98 -3.09 8.70
N LEU A 65 1.38 -3.57 7.54
CA LEU A 65 1.78 -2.74 6.41
C LEU A 65 1.05 -3.21 5.16
N VAL A 66 0.30 -2.31 4.52
CA VAL A 66 -0.40 -2.60 3.28
C VAL A 66 0.26 -1.82 2.15
N VAL A 67 0.68 -2.50 1.11
CA VAL A 67 1.41 -1.90 -0.01
C VAL A 67 0.46 -1.68 -1.18
N MET A 68 0.52 -0.50 -1.78
CA MET A 68 -0.37 -0.06 -2.84
C MET A 68 0.42 0.43 -4.05
N CYS A 69 -0.08 0.13 -5.25
CA CYS A 69 0.38 0.78 -6.48
C CYS A 69 -0.84 1.15 -7.33
N HIS A 70 -0.71 1.24 -8.65
CA HIS A 70 -1.83 1.60 -9.52
C HIS A 70 -2.89 0.48 -9.53
N SER A 71 -2.49 -0.77 -9.82
CA SER A 71 -3.42 -1.88 -10.00
C SER A 71 -3.07 -3.14 -9.21
N GLY A 72 -1.96 -3.14 -8.48
CA GLY A 72 -1.58 -4.23 -7.58
C GLY A 72 -0.36 -5.04 -7.96
N GLY A 73 0.20 -4.87 -9.15
CA GLY A 73 1.34 -5.68 -9.61
C GLY A 73 2.68 -5.29 -8.99
N ARG A 74 3.02 -4.01 -9.05
CA ARG A 74 4.26 -3.49 -8.43
C ARG A 74 4.23 -3.66 -6.92
N SER A 75 3.09 -3.37 -6.31
CA SER A 75 2.95 -3.47 -4.85
C SER A 75 3.05 -4.91 -4.37
N ARG A 76 2.58 -5.88 -5.14
CA ARG A 76 2.76 -7.29 -4.80
C ARG A 76 4.24 -7.65 -4.72
N ARG A 77 5.04 -7.22 -5.68
CA ARG A 77 6.48 -7.49 -5.68
C ARG A 77 7.16 -6.85 -4.48
N VAL A 78 6.79 -5.62 -4.15
CA VAL A 78 7.33 -4.94 -2.97
C VAL A 78 6.92 -5.67 -1.69
N ALA A 79 5.66 -6.07 -1.59
CA ALA A 79 5.18 -6.79 -0.41
C ALA A 79 5.93 -8.12 -0.22
N GLU A 80 6.18 -8.85 -1.30
CA GLU A 80 6.97 -10.09 -1.24
C GLU A 80 8.40 -9.83 -0.80
N PHE A 81 9.02 -8.78 -1.31
CA PHE A 81 10.35 -8.37 -0.88
C PHE A 81 10.38 -8.03 0.61
N LEU A 82 9.41 -7.25 1.08
CA LEU A 82 9.33 -6.86 2.48
C LEU A 82 9.12 -8.07 3.39
N LYS A 83 8.28 -9.01 2.98
CA LYS A 83 8.06 -10.23 3.77
C LYS A 83 9.35 -11.01 3.94
N GLY A 84 10.18 -11.09 2.90
CA GLY A 84 11.49 -11.73 2.96
C GLY A 84 12.54 -10.94 3.73
N ASN A 85 12.25 -9.71 4.11
CA ASN A 85 13.21 -8.81 4.77
C ASN A 85 12.72 -8.34 6.15
N GLY A 86 11.97 -9.18 6.85
CA GLY A 86 11.63 -8.94 8.25
C GLY A 86 10.31 -8.23 8.51
N PHE A 87 9.40 -8.18 7.53
CA PHE A 87 8.08 -7.60 7.69
C PHE A 87 7.01 -8.71 7.68
N PRO A 88 6.69 -9.30 8.85
CA PRO A 88 5.81 -10.46 8.89
C PRO A 88 4.34 -10.15 8.60
N ASN A 89 3.90 -8.90 8.82
CA ASN A 89 2.51 -8.48 8.66
C ASN A 89 2.35 -7.55 7.46
N VAL A 90 2.76 -8.02 6.28
CA VAL A 90 2.64 -7.23 5.06
C VAL A 90 1.54 -7.81 4.16
N PHE A 91 0.78 -6.93 3.53
CA PHE A 91 -0.34 -7.25 2.63
C PHE A 91 -0.20 -6.46 1.34
N ASN A 92 -0.76 -6.99 0.26
CA ASN A 92 -0.91 -6.24 -0.97
C ASN A 92 -2.34 -5.70 -1.08
N LEU A 93 -2.49 -4.43 -1.46
CA LEU A 93 -3.81 -3.85 -1.71
C LEU A 93 -4.27 -4.28 -3.11
N MET A 94 -5.22 -5.19 -3.16
CA MET A 94 -5.72 -5.78 -4.39
C MET A 94 -6.41 -4.70 -5.25
N GLY A 95 -5.98 -4.58 -6.50
CA GLY A 95 -6.50 -3.56 -7.41
C GLY A 95 -5.93 -2.16 -7.21
N GLY A 96 -5.10 -1.93 -6.18
CA GLY A 96 -4.39 -0.68 -5.96
C GLY A 96 -5.28 0.54 -5.83
N ILE A 97 -4.74 1.70 -6.21
CA ILE A 97 -5.49 2.97 -6.12
C ILE A 97 -6.66 3.00 -7.10
N ASP A 98 -6.59 2.24 -8.18
CA ASP A 98 -7.72 2.12 -9.11
C ASP A 98 -8.94 1.53 -8.42
N ALA A 99 -8.77 0.43 -7.69
CA ALA A 99 -9.84 -0.17 -6.90
C ALA A 99 -10.25 0.73 -5.72
N TRP A 100 -9.28 1.43 -5.13
CA TRP A 100 -9.57 2.40 -4.06
C TRP A 100 -10.54 3.47 -4.53
N SER A 101 -10.28 4.04 -5.72
CA SER A 101 -11.17 5.02 -6.33
C SER A 101 -12.56 4.44 -6.55
N ALA A 102 -12.66 3.21 -7.06
CA ALA A 102 -13.93 2.58 -7.36
C ALA A 102 -14.74 2.21 -6.11
N GLN A 103 -14.07 1.81 -5.02
CA GLN A 103 -14.73 1.23 -3.84
C GLN A 103 -14.83 2.19 -2.66
N ILE A 104 -13.87 3.08 -2.47
CA ILE A 104 -13.77 3.90 -1.26
C ILE A 104 -14.02 5.38 -1.55
N ASP A 105 -13.32 5.97 -2.52
CA ASP A 105 -13.39 7.41 -2.75
C ASP A 105 -13.39 7.74 -4.24
N SER A 106 -14.58 7.90 -4.78
CA SER A 106 -14.76 8.18 -6.21
C SER A 106 -14.23 9.56 -6.64
N ARG A 107 -13.84 10.42 -5.70
CA ARG A 107 -13.23 11.72 -6.01
C ARG A 107 -11.78 11.56 -6.47
N ILE A 108 -11.15 10.43 -6.15
CA ILE A 108 -9.78 10.15 -6.61
C ILE A 108 -9.85 9.78 -8.09
N PRO A 109 -9.12 10.50 -8.97
CA PRO A 109 -9.12 10.20 -10.40
C PRO A 109 -8.61 8.79 -10.70
N ARG A 110 -9.18 8.18 -11.72
CA ARG A 110 -8.70 6.90 -12.26
C ARG A 110 -7.85 7.22 -13.51
N TYR A 111 -6.74 6.51 -13.67
CA TYR A 111 -5.82 6.77 -14.77
C TYR A 111 -5.25 5.51 -15.40
#